data_1635d5c41e92116d8c5c5537aceee96c
#
_entry.id   1635d5c41e92116d8c5c5537aceee96c
#
_cell.length_a   1.000
_cell.length_b   1.000
_cell.length_c   1.000
_cell.angle_alpha   90.00
_cell.angle_beta   90.00
_cell.angle_gamma   90.00
#
_symmetry.space_group_name_H-M   'P 1'
#
loop_
_entity.id
_entity.type
_entity.pdbx_description
1 polymer ?
#
loop_
_entity_poly.entity_id
_entity_poly.type
_entity_poly.pdbx_seq_one_letter_code
_entity_poly.pdbx_strand_id
1 'polypeptide(L)'
;VLNKIRQRSVFLIAIIALALFAFVLADVFKNGGFSTEKSQRVLGSVNDTDIEQQEFAQLVDQQTARYGNNITNTQAVNAAWEQEVSRIILDEQYEELGISIEQDRINDLLKEALQTDPNFQNENGVFSEQKLKEYIATLKSTNPQMYQQWVAYEQQLAKNEQRQIYFSLIKAGLNTSFKEGQMAF
;
A
#
# COMPACT_ATOMS: atom_id res chain seq x y z
N VAL A 1 2.22 64.62 -31.27
CA VAL A 1 1.14 63.60 -31.55
C VAL A 1 1.71 62.21 -31.44
N LEU A 2 2.91 61.89 -31.95
CA LEU A 2 3.52 60.52 -31.91
C LEU A 2 3.76 59.95 -30.53
N ASN A 3 4.14 60.76 -29.52
CA ASN A 3 4.36 60.27 -28.14
C ASN A 3 3.07 59.81 -27.45
N LYS A 4 1.92 60.40 -27.72
CA LYS A 4 0.62 59.94 -27.16
C LYS A 4 0.14 58.62 -27.76
N ILE A 5 0.46 58.38 -29.04
CA ILE A 5 0.11 57.11 -29.72
C ILE A 5 1.00 55.99 -29.15
N ARG A 6 2.28 56.23 -28.94
CA ARG A 6 3.22 55.26 -28.37
C ARG A 6 2.86 54.87 -26.92
N GLN A 7 2.43 55.83 -26.11
CA GLN A 7 2.01 55.56 -24.72
C GLN A 7 0.72 54.71 -24.66
N ARG A 8 -0.23 54.95 -25.57
CA ARG A 8 -1.47 54.15 -25.66
C ARG A 8 -1.21 52.74 -26.19
N SER A 9 -0.24 52.60 -27.11
CA SER A 9 0.16 51.27 -27.62
C SER A 9 0.79 50.41 -26.55
N VAL A 10 1.67 50.94 -25.69
CA VAL A 10 2.27 50.22 -24.56
C VAL A 10 1.20 49.78 -23.55
N PHE A 11 0.23 50.64 -23.26
CA PHE A 11 -0.87 50.32 -22.36
C PHE A 11 -1.76 49.19 -22.92
N LEU A 12 -2.03 49.20 -24.22
CA LEU A 12 -2.82 48.17 -24.89
C LEU A 12 -2.10 46.83 -24.91
N ILE A 13 -0.79 46.83 -25.15
CA ILE A 13 0.06 45.63 -25.08
C ILE A 13 0.07 45.09 -23.65
N ALA A 14 0.14 45.94 -22.63
CA ALA A 14 0.13 45.52 -21.23
C ALA A 14 -1.21 44.84 -20.83
N ILE A 15 -2.35 45.38 -21.35
CA ILE A 15 -3.67 44.75 -21.10
C ILE A 15 -3.77 43.38 -21.77
N ILE A 16 -3.30 43.26 -23.01
CA ILE A 16 -3.32 41.99 -23.75
C ILE A 16 -2.40 40.95 -23.03
N ALA A 17 -1.21 41.39 -22.63
CA ALA A 17 -0.28 40.55 -21.89
C ALA A 17 -0.88 40.07 -20.55
N LEU A 18 -1.57 40.98 -19.83
CA LEU A 18 -2.24 40.63 -18.57
C LEU A 18 -3.44 39.69 -18.78
N ALA A 19 -4.19 39.87 -19.86
CA ALA A 19 -5.28 38.98 -20.23
C ALA A 19 -4.79 37.57 -20.59
N LEU A 20 -3.71 37.46 -21.36
CA LEU A 20 -3.08 36.17 -21.68
C LEU A 20 -2.49 35.52 -20.44
N PHE A 21 -1.86 36.31 -19.57
CA PHE A 21 -1.33 35.81 -18.32
C PHE A 21 -2.44 35.29 -17.37
N ALA A 22 -3.55 36.02 -17.26
CA ALA A 22 -4.73 35.60 -16.51
C ALA A 22 -5.36 34.32 -17.10
N PHE A 23 -5.38 34.20 -18.44
CA PHE A 23 -5.87 32.98 -19.09
C PHE A 23 -4.98 31.77 -18.79
N VAL A 24 -3.65 31.92 -18.89
CA VAL A 24 -2.68 30.87 -18.53
C VAL A 24 -2.78 30.48 -17.05
N LEU A 25 -2.91 31.48 -16.16
CA LEU A 25 -3.13 31.22 -14.75
C LEU A 25 -4.46 30.52 -14.50
N ALA A 26 -5.54 30.93 -15.18
CA ALA A 26 -6.84 30.27 -15.03
C ALA A 26 -6.80 28.80 -15.51
N ASP A 27 -6.06 28.51 -16.57
CA ASP A 27 -5.85 27.15 -17.05
C ASP A 27 -5.02 26.32 -16.05
N VAL A 28 -3.98 26.90 -15.48
CA VAL A 28 -3.17 26.31 -14.41
C VAL A 28 -4.01 26.04 -13.16
N PHE A 29 -4.89 26.97 -12.75
CA PHE A 29 -5.78 26.76 -11.60
C PHE A 29 -6.93 25.79 -11.89
N LYS A 30 -7.44 25.76 -13.10
CA LYS A 30 -8.56 24.89 -13.49
C LYS A 30 -8.15 23.43 -13.71
N ASN A 31 -6.93 23.22 -14.20
CA ASN A 31 -6.34 21.89 -14.43
C ASN A 31 -5.46 21.43 -13.26
N GLY A 32 -5.66 21.98 -12.06
CA GLY A 32 -4.97 21.54 -10.83
C GLY A 32 -3.53 21.99 -10.73
N GLY A 33 -3.17 23.15 -11.27
CA GLY A 33 -1.93 23.89 -11.26
C GLY A 33 -0.78 23.21 -10.59
N PHE A 34 0.41 23.15 -10.81
CA PHE A 34 1.55 22.50 -10.13
C PHE A 34 1.41 21.04 -9.68
N SER A 35 0.23 20.42 -9.80
CA SER A 35 -0.03 19.01 -9.53
C SER A 35 0.37 18.08 -10.68
N THR A 36 1.00 18.61 -11.72
CA THR A 36 1.48 17.81 -12.86
C THR A 36 2.53 16.78 -12.44
N GLU A 37 3.27 17.03 -11.36
CA GLU A 37 4.17 16.03 -10.79
C GLU A 37 3.42 14.91 -10.08
N LYS A 38 2.28 15.22 -9.46
CA LYS A 38 1.47 14.20 -8.76
C LYS A 38 0.73 13.31 -9.77
N SER A 39 0.16 13.89 -10.84
CA SER A 39 -0.56 13.11 -11.86
C SER A 39 0.36 12.27 -12.76
N GLN A 40 1.64 12.58 -12.86
CA GLN A 40 2.62 11.76 -13.58
C GLN A 40 3.13 10.57 -12.75
N ARG A 41 2.86 10.54 -11.43
CA ARG A 41 3.29 9.48 -10.51
C ARG A 41 2.18 8.52 -10.14
N VAL A 42 0.93 8.86 -10.44
CA VAL A 42 -0.25 8.04 -10.11
C VAL A 42 -0.69 7.26 -11.35
N LEU A 43 -0.77 5.94 -11.25
CA LEU A 43 -1.26 5.06 -12.31
C LEU A 43 -2.79 4.97 -12.34
N GLY A 44 -3.42 5.13 -11.19
CA GLY A 44 -4.84 5.07 -11.01
C GLY A 44 -5.21 5.22 -9.54
N SER A 45 -6.48 5.17 -9.21
CA SER A 45 -6.98 5.20 -7.85
C SER A 45 -8.04 4.14 -7.62
N VAL A 46 -8.09 3.61 -6.42
CA VAL A 46 -9.13 2.70 -5.94
C VAL A 46 -9.79 3.41 -4.76
N ASN A 47 -11.08 3.71 -4.91
CA ASN A 47 -11.78 4.62 -4.01
C ASN A 47 -11.00 5.95 -3.89
N ASP A 48 -10.59 6.35 -2.70
CA ASP A 48 -9.82 7.58 -2.46
C ASP A 48 -8.29 7.34 -2.34
N THR A 49 -7.82 6.11 -2.59
CA THR A 49 -6.40 5.73 -2.48
C THR A 49 -5.72 5.70 -3.84
N ASP A 50 -4.70 6.53 -4.01
CA ASP A 50 -3.89 6.60 -5.22
C ASP A 50 -2.89 5.43 -5.28
N ILE A 51 -2.72 4.84 -6.48
CA ILE A 51 -1.70 3.82 -6.77
C ILE A 51 -0.51 4.52 -7.43
N GLU A 52 0.60 4.61 -6.70
CA GLU A 52 1.80 5.26 -7.20
C GLU A 52 2.58 4.37 -8.17
N GLN A 53 3.06 4.98 -9.26
CA GLN A 53 3.80 4.27 -10.32
C GLN A 53 5.02 3.52 -9.78
N GLN A 54 5.76 4.13 -8.86
CA GLN A 54 7.00 3.56 -8.33
C GLN A 54 6.70 2.34 -7.45
N GLU A 55 5.69 2.40 -6.60
CA GLU A 55 5.26 1.29 -5.76
C GLU A 55 4.72 0.15 -6.61
N PHE A 56 3.90 0.47 -7.60
CA PHE A 56 3.37 -0.52 -8.52
C PHE A 56 4.45 -1.22 -9.35
N ALA A 57 5.46 -0.49 -9.82
CA ALA A 57 6.60 -1.08 -10.52
C ALA A 57 7.34 -2.11 -9.63
N GLN A 58 7.53 -1.82 -8.35
CA GLN A 58 8.13 -2.76 -7.41
C GLN A 58 7.28 -4.03 -7.22
N LEU A 59 5.95 -3.91 -7.22
CA LEU A 59 5.06 -5.07 -7.16
C LEU A 59 5.18 -5.94 -8.41
N VAL A 60 5.26 -5.32 -9.59
CA VAL A 60 5.48 -6.06 -10.85
C VAL A 60 6.83 -6.79 -10.84
N ASP A 61 7.88 -6.13 -10.36
CA ASP A 61 9.21 -6.75 -10.22
C ASP A 61 9.18 -7.92 -9.24
N GLN A 62 8.47 -7.79 -8.13
CA GLN A 62 8.27 -8.87 -7.16
C GLN A 62 7.52 -10.07 -7.78
N GLN A 63 6.47 -9.83 -8.58
CA GLN A 63 5.75 -10.89 -9.28
C GLN A 63 6.68 -11.59 -10.28
N THR A 64 7.44 -10.81 -11.05
CA THR A 64 8.40 -11.35 -12.00
C THR A 64 9.49 -12.18 -11.31
N ALA A 65 10.03 -11.70 -10.19
CA ALA A 65 11.03 -12.43 -9.42
C ALA A 65 10.48 -13.73 -8.80
N ARG A 66 9.22 -13.73 -8.37
CA ARG A 66 8.54 -14.88 -7.76
C ARG A 66 8.31 -16.01 -8.73
N TYR A 67 7.92 -15.69 -9.96
CA TYR A 67 7.55 -16.67 -10.97
C TYR A 67 8.65 -16.90 -12.03
N GLY A 68 9.67 -16.06 -12.06
CA GLY A 68 10.78 -16.15 -13.00
C GLY A 68 10.32 -16.17 -14.45
N ASN A 69 10.90 -17.09 -15.25
CA ASN A 69 10.55 -17.23 -16.66
C ASN A 69 9.16 -17.83 -16.94
N ASN A 70 8.41 -18.21 -15.90
CA ASN A 70 7.09 -18.82 -16.04
C ASN A 70 5.95 -17.79 -16.14
N ILE A 71 6.26 -16.50 -16.10
CA ILE A 71 5.27 -15.43 -16.19
C ILE A 71 5.66 -14.45 -17.29
N THR A 72 4.70 -14.03 -18.10
CA THR A 72 4.92 -12.93 -19.06
C THR A 72 4.81 -11.58 -18.33
N ASN A 73 5.41 -10.54 -18.89
CA ASN A 73 5.31 -9.19 -18.31
C ASN A 73 3.84 -8.75 -18.13
N THR A 74 2.98 -9.04 -19.12
CA THR A 74 1.53 -8.72 -19.02
C THR A 74 0.86 -9.45 -17.85
N GLN A 75 1.20 -10.72 -17.64
CA GLN A 75 0.67 -11.49 -16.52
C GLN A 75 1.17 -10.96 -15.16
N ALA A 76 2.46 -10.55 -15.09
CA ALA A 76 3.02 -9.95 -13.89
C ALA A 76 2.34 -8.63 -13.55
N VAL A 77 2.09 -7.77 -14.57
CA VAL A 77 1.36 -6.51 -14.41
C VAL A 77 -0.07 -6.76 -13.93
N ASN A 78 -0.80 -7.70 -14.54
CA ASN A 78 -2.17 -8.01 -14.14
C ASN A 78 -2.22 -8.57 -12.71
N ALA A 79 -1.31 -9.48 -12.37
CA ALA A 79 -1.24 -10.05 -11.01
C ALA A 79 -0.91 -8.97 -9.95
N ALA A 80 0.02 -8.07 -10.26
CA ALA A 80 0.34 -6.94 -9.39
C ALA A 80 -0.85 -5.99 -9.22
N TRP A 81 -1.60 -5.74 -10.30
CA TRP A 81 -2.80 -4.90 -10.26
C TRP A 81 -3.90 -5.50 -9.39
N GLU A 82 -4.24 -6.77 -9.62
CA GLU A 82 -5.24 -7.48 -8.83
C GLU A 82 -4.86 -7.55 -7.35
N GLN A 83 -3.57 -7.78 -7.07
CA GLN A 83 -3.05 -7.79 -5.71
C GLN A 83 -3.22 -6.43 -5.03
N GLU A 84 -2.84 -5.34 -5.73
CA GLU A 84 -2.87 -3.99 -5.16
C GLU A 84 -4.31 -3.50 -4.95
N VAL A 85 -5.19 -3.69 -5.92
CA VAL A 85 -6.62 -3.38 -5.80
C VAL A 85 -7.24 -4.14 -4.62
N SER A 86 -6.98 -5.45 -4.54
CA SER A 86 -7.48 -6.27 -3.42
C SER A 86 -6.93 -5.81 -2.07
N ARG A 87 -5.65 -5.40 -2.02
CA ARG A 87 -5.04 -4.87 -0.80
C ARG A 87 -5.75 -3.62 -0.32
N ILE A 88 -5.95 -2.64 -1.22
CA ILE A 88 -6.59 -1.37 -0.88
C ILE A 88 -8.02 -1.60 -0.37
N ILE A 89 -8.81 -2.40 -1.10
CA ILE A 89 -10.20 -2.69 -0.71
C ILE A 89 -10.25 -3.40 0.65
N LEU A 90 -9.37 -4.37 0.89
CA LEU A 90 -9.36 -5.10 2.16
C LEU A 90 -8.85 -4.24 3.32
N ASP A 91 -7.82 -3.42 3.11
CA ASP A 91 -7.30 -2.50 4.13
C ASP A 91 -8.42 -1.52 4.57
N GLU A 92 -9.21 -0.98 3.64
CA GLU A 92 -10.37 -0.14 3.92
C GLU A 92 -11.44 -0.88 4.73
N GLN A 93 -11.75 -2.14 4.35
CA GLN A 93 -12.71 -2.95 5.09
C GLN A 93 -12.23 -3.30 6.51
N TYR A 94 -10.91 -3.53 6.69
CA TYR A 94 -10.36 -3.76 8.02
C TYR A 94 -10.50 -2.51 8.90
N GLU A 95 -10.27 -1.33 8.34
CA GLU A 95 -10.42 -0.06 9.05
C GLU A 95 -11.89 0.20 9.41
N GLU A 96 -12.82 0.04 8.48
CA GLU A 96 -14.27 0.19 8.73
C GLU A 96 -14.80 -0.75 9.81
N LEU A 97 -14.31 -1.98 9.85
CA LEU A 97 -14.71 -3.00 10.83
C LEU A 97 -13.92 -2.93 12.14
N GLY A 98 -12.92 -2.05 12.24
CA GLY A 98 -12.05 -1.94 13.41
C GLY A 98 -11.17 -3.17 13.62
N ILE A 99 -10.82 -3.91 12.55
CA ILE A 99 -9.94 -5.08 12.61
C ILE A 99 -8.49 -4.61 12.67
N SER A 100 -7.94 -4.54 13.87
CA SER A 100 -6.53 -4.23 14.13
C SER A 100 -5.84 -5.39 14.83
N ILE A 101 -4.54 -5.54 14.61
CA ILE A 101 -3.73 -6.56 15.27
C ILE A 101 -2.78 -5.87 16.24
N GLU A 102 -2.97 -6.11 17.51
CA GLU A 102 -2.14 -5.54 18.57
C GLU A 102 -0.81 -6.30 18.70
N GLN A 103 0.17 -5.64 19.32
CA GLN A 103 1.53 -6.17 19.46
C GLN A 103 1.57 -7.53 20.17
N ASP A 104 0.71 -7.73 21.14
CA ASP A 104 0.64 -9.00 21.88
C ASP A 104 0.26 -10.15 20.95
N ARG A 105 -0.70 -9.93 20.05
CA ARG A 105 -1.06 -10.94 19.04
C ARG A 105 0.06 -11.19 18.04
N ILE A 106 0.80 -10.15 17.64
CA ILE A 106 1.99 -10.31 16.78
C ILE A 106 3.04 -11.17 17.48
N ASN A 107 3.27 -10.96 18.77
CA ASN A 107 4.19 -11.79 19.56
C ASN A 107 3.75 -13.25 19.61
N ASP A 108 2.46 -13.52 19.76
CA ASP A 108 1.92 -14.89 19.72
C ASP A 108 2.12 -15.52 18.33
N LEU A 109 1.86 -14.79 17.26
CA LEU A 109 2.08 -15.26 15.88
C LEU A 109 3.57 -15.56 15.62
N LEU A 110 4.47 -14.70 16.11
CA LEU A 110 5.91 -14.95 16.04
C LEU A 110 6.31 -16.21 16.80
N LYS A 111 5.77 -16.42 17.99
CA LYS A 111 5.98 -17.64 18.76
C LYS A 111 5.48 -18.87 18.02
N GLU A 112 4.27 -18.83 17.44
CA GLU A 112 3.73 -19.92 16.64
C GLU A 112 4.61 -20.22 15.42
N ALA A 113 5.10 -19.19 14.72
CA ALA A 113 5.94 -19.33 13.53
C ALA A 113 7.34 -19.83 13.83
N LEU A 114 7.93 -19.44 14.98
CA LEU A 114 9.34 -19.66 15.30
C LEU A 114 9.57 -20.74 16.36
N GLN A 115 8.51 -21.35 16.92
CA GLN A 115 8.61 -22.33 18.00
C GLN A 115 9.48 -23.54 17.67
N THR A 116 9.60 -23.90 16.40
CA THR A 116 10.39 -25.04 15.94
C THR A 116 11.81 -24.66 15.52
N ASP A 117 12.14 -23.35 15.47
CA ASP A 117 13.47 -22.89 15.09
C ASP A 117 14.42 -23.00 16.30
N PRO A 118 15.51 -23.79 16.21
CA PRO A 118 16.45 -23.97 17.31
C PRO A 118 17.11 -22.68 17.81
N ASN A 119 17.21 -21.66 16.94
CA ASN A 119 17.79 -20.37 17.31
C ASN A 119 16.96 -19.62 18.37
N PHE A 120 15.67 -19.88 18.42
CA PHE A 120 14.72 -19.25 19.35
C PHE A 120 14.26 -20.21 20.47
N GLN A 121 14.91 -21.37 20.61
CA GLN A 121 14.60 -22.32 21.68
C GLN A 121 15.64 -22.22 22.83
N ASN A 122 15.18 -22.48 24.05
CA ASN A 122 16.04 -22.68 25.21
C ASN A 122 16.66 -24.10 25.21
N GLU A 123 17.46 -24.41 26.24
CA GLU A 123 18.12 -25.73 26.40
C GLU A 123 17.13 -26.88 26.47
N ASN A 124 15.88 -26.65 26.83
CA ASN A 124 14.81 -27.64 26.92
C ASN A 124 13.99 -27.77 25.63
N GLY A 125 14.37 -27.11 24.54
CA GLY A 125 13.66 -27.13 23.26
C GLY A 125 12.37 -26.29 23.25
N VAL A 126 12.18 -25.41 24.24
CA VAL A 126 10.99 -24.54 24.33
C VAL A 126 11.33 -23.15 23.81
N PHE A 127 10.39 -22.55 23.09
CA PHE A 127 10.52 -21.19 22.57
C PHE A 127 10.89 -20.18 23.68
N SER A 128 11.86 -19.34 23.39
CA SER A 128 12.40 -18.34 24.31
C SER A 128 12.18 -16.92 23.78
N GLU A 129 11.23 -16.20 24.35
CA GLU A 129 11.00 -14.79 24.03
C GLU A 129 12.25 -13.93 24.26
N GLN A 130 13.09 -14.30 25.25
CA GLN A 130 14.31 -13.59 25.55
C GLN A 130 15.28 -13.65 24.36
N LYS A 131 15.48 -14.84 23.78
CA LYS A 131 16.32 -15.01 22.59
C LYS A 131 15.81 -14.24 21.40
N LEU A 132 14.48 -14.21 21.21
CA LEU A 132 13.88 -13.41 20.15
C LEU A 132 14.13 -11.91 20.33
N LYS A 133 13.94 -11.39 21.55
CA LYS A 133 14.22 -9.98 21.87
C LYS A 133 15.69 -9.61 21.65
N GLU A 134 16.62 -10.48 22.07
CA GLU A 134 18.05 -10.32 21.86
C GLU A 134 18.41 -10.33 20.37
N TYR A 135 17.83 -11.24 19.61
CA TYR A 135 18.01 -11.30 18.15
C TYR A 135 17.56 -10.01 17.47
N ILE A 136 16.35 -9.53 17.76
CA ILE A 136 15.82 -8.29 17.18
C ILE A 136 16.68 -7.09 17.57
N ALA A 137 17.10 -6.99 18.84
CA ALA A 137 18.00 -5.92 19.31
C ALA A 137 19.36 -5.95 18.59
N THR A 138 19.90 -7.14 18.36
CA THR A 138 21.13 -7.34 17.62
C THR A 138 20.97 -6.91 16.15
N LEU A 139 19.91 -7.34 15.48
CA LEU A 139 19.62 -6.92 14.10
C LEU A 139 19.53 -5.40 13.98
N LYS A 140 18.82 -4.77 14.90
CA LYS A 140 18.61 -3.32 14.90
C LYS A 140 19.94 -2.55 15.03
N SER A 141 20.89 -3.08 15.79
CA SER A 141 22.17 -2.41 16.04
C SER A 141 23.26 -2.75 15.02
N THR A 142 23.26 -3.98 14.47
CA THR A 142 24.37 -4.48 13.64
C THR A 142 24.03 -4.59 12.15
N ASN A 143 22.76 -4.79 11.81
CA ASN A 143 22.32 -4.99 10.42
C ASN A 143 20.96 -4.33 10.14
N PRO A 144 20.93 -3.02 9.89
CA PRO A 144 19.69 -2.29 9.63
C PRO A 144 18.86 -2.84 8.46
N GLN A 145 19.52 -3.41 7.44
CA GLN A 145 18.81 -3.98 6.29
C GLN A 145 18.02 -5.24 6.68
N MET A 146 18.65 -6.15 7.42
CA MET A 146 17.94 -7.32 7.95
C MET A 146 16.87 -6.94 8.97
N TYR A 147 17.09 -5.90 9.75
CA TYR A 147 16.06 -5.37 10.64
C TYR A 147 14.82 -4.88 9.88
N GLN A 148 15.00 -4.20 8.74
CA GLN A 148 13.88 -3.81 7.88
C GLN A 148 13.12 -5.03 7.31
N GLN A 149 13.83 -6.08 6.93
CA GLN A 149 13.21 -7.33 6.50
C GLN A 149 12.41 -7.99 7.64
N TRP A 150 12.92 -7.92 8.86
CA TRP A 150 12.21 -8.40 10.05
C TRP A 150 10.90 -7.63 10.26
N VAL A 151 10.95 -6.30 10.21
CA VAL A 151 9.76 -5.45 10.34
C VAL A 151 8.74 -5.77 9.25
N ALA A 152 9.18 -5.97 8.01
CA ALA A 152 8.29 -6.38 6.91
C ALA A 152 7.66 -7.76 7.16
N TYR A 153 8.39 -8.70 7.78
CA TYR A 153 7.87 -10.00 8.17
C TYR A 153 6.78 -9.88 9.26
N GLU A 154 7.01 -9.07 10.29
CA GLU A 154 5.99 -8.80 11.33
C GLU A 154 4.72 -8.19 10.72
N GLN A 155 4.87 -7.21 9.81
CA GLN A 155 3.75 -6.62 9.10
C GLN A 155 2.99 -7.65 8.24
N GLN A 156 3.71 -8.56 7.59
CA GLN A 156 3.09 -9.62 6.80
C GLN A 156 2.28 -10.60 7.68
N LEU A 157 2.79 -10.95 8.87
CA LEU A 157 2.05 -11.75 9.84
C LEU A 157 0.77 -11.04 10.29
N ALA A 158 0.86 -9.76 10.64
CA ALA A 158 -0.30 -8.97 11.03
C ALA A 158 -1.36 -8.89 9.92
N LYS A 159 -0.94 -8.64 8.67
CA LYS A 159 -1.87 -8.60 7.52
C LYS A 159 -2.52 -9.95 7.22
N ASN A 160 -1.78 -11.05 7.37
CA ASN A 160 -2.34 -12.37 7.21
C ASN A 160 -3.39 -12.67 8.29
N GLU A 161 -3.14 -12.26 9.52
CA GLU A 161 -4.08 -12.42 10.63
C GLU A 161 -5.35 -11.57 10.43
N GLN A 162 -5.21 -10.29 10.03
CA GLN A 162 -6.35 -9.44 9.66
C GLN A 162 -7.22 -10.11 8.61
N ARG A 163 -6.60 -10.67 7.57
CA ARG A 163 -7.30 -11.40 6.52
C ARG A 163 -8.04 -12.62 7.08
N GLN A 164 -7.42 -13.40 7.95
CA GLN A 164 -8.06 -14.57 8.57
C GLN A 164 -9.27 -14.16 9.42
N ILE A 165 -9.13 -13.12 10.23
CA ILE A 165 -10.23 -12.59 11.05
C ILE A 165 -11.38 -12.15 10.15
N TYR A 166 -11.11 -11.35 9.12
CA TYR A 166 -12.10 -10.85 8.19
C TYR A 166 -12.90 -11.98 7.52
N PHE A 167 -12.20 -12.96 6.93
CA PHE A 167 -12.87 -14.09 6.29
C PHE A 167 -13.59 -15.01 7.30
N SER A 168 -13.11 -15.09 8.53
CA SER A 168 -13.80 -15.83 9.60
C SER A 168 -15.11 -15.15 9.98
N LEU A 169 -15.14 -13.82 10.04
CA LEU A 169 -16.35 -13.04 10.30
C LEU A 169 -17.37 -13.21 9.17
N ILE A 170 -16.93 -13.12 7.91
CA ILE A 170 -17.80 -13.39 6.76
C ILE A 170 -18.38 -14.80 6.83
N LYS A 171 -17.52 -15.80 7.07
CA LYS A 171 -17.94 -17.21 7.17
C LYS A 171 -18.95 -17.43 8.32
N ALA A 172 -18.74 -16.77 9.44
CA ALA A 172 -19.67 -16.84 10.57
C ALA A 172 -21.04 -16.21 10.23
N GLY A 173 -21.04 -15.10 9.45
CA GLY A 173 -22.26 -14.45 8.98
C GLY A 173 -23.02 -15.23 7.91
N LEU A 174 -22.33 -16.11 7.16
CA LEU A 174 -22.94 -16.94 6.12
C LEU A 174 -23.44 -18.29 6.63
N ASN A 175 -23.59 -18.47 7.94
CA ASN A 175 -24.03 -19.72 8.55
C ASN A 175 -25.50 -20.00 8.19
N THR A 176 -25.73 -20.88 7.20
CA THR A 176 -27.08 -21.43 6.92
C THR A 176 -27.47 -22.40 8.02
N SER A 177 -28.72 -22.35 8.45
CA SER A 177 -29.24 -23.35 9.38
C SER A 177 -29.20 -24.74 8.72
N PHE A 178 -29.01 -25.81 9.53
CA PHE A 178 -29.04 -27.20 9.03
C PHE A 178 -30.28 -27.51 8.19
N LYS A 179 -31.41 -26.85 8.51
CA LYS A 179 -32.69 -26.97 7.80
C LYS A 179 -32.67 -26.32 6.40
N GLU A 180 -31.99 -25.18 6.25
CA GLU A 180 -31.80 -24.50 4.95
C GLU A 180 -30.85 -25.27 4.05
N GLY A 181 -29.79 -25.87 4.64
CA GLY A 181 -28.87 -26.75 3.92
C GLY A 181 -29.57 -28.02 3.41
N GLN A 182 -30.56 -28.58 4.12
CA GLN A 182 -31.34 -29.72 3.65
C GLN A 182 -32.34 -29.36 2.55
N MET A 183 -32.81 -28.13 2.45
CA MET A 183 -33.73 -27.70 1.40
C MET A 183 -33.01 -27.34 0.09
N ALA A 184 -31.70 -27.18 0.08
CA ALA A 184 -30.88 -26.87 -1.10
C ALA A 184 -30.44 -28.14 -1.89
N PHE A 185 -30.72 -29.35 -1.37
CA PHE A 185 -30.47 -30.65 -1.97
C PHE A 185 -31.78 -31.41 -2.13
#